data_45fb046517d63123aa5397900ea6a8b3
#
_entry.id   45fb046517d63123aa5397900ea6a8b3
#
_cell.length_a   1.000
_cell.length_b   1.000
_cell.length_c   1.000
_cell.angle_alpha   90.00
_cell.angle_beta   90.00
_cell.angle_gamma   90.00
#
_symmetry.space_group_name_H-M   'P 1'
#
loop_
_entity.id
_entity.type
_entity.pdbx_description
1 polymer ?
#
loop_
_entity_poly.entity_id
_entity_poly.type
_entity_poly.pdbx_seq_one_letter_code
_entity_poly.pdbx_strand_id
1 'polypeptide(L)'
;MTFVSFSSSMRRCVGLSLLCAAFGVHAQAPAAPVPVVLDRDQPMNAEADELRYDDVRKTNVFTGNVVITKGTIVIRGHRVEVRQDAAGNQFGVIESGPKHTAFFRQQRQGLNEWIEGEAVRIDYDSAAGNVVLTGQAVMRRLKGNQVNDESRGEVISYNSNTDEFKVRGAAAKATTPPGRVRLMLTPEPTQPSGVASGPAALKPSTQLNKQP
;
A
#
# COMPACT_ATOMS: atom_id res chain seq x y z
N MET A 1 -1.62 54.60 57.16
CA MET A 1 -1.32 54.29 58.60
C MET A 1 -1.32 52.78 58.72
N THR A 2 -0.32 52.04 59.00
CA THR A 2 0.89 52.26 59.82
C THR A 2 1.99 51.28 59.28
N PHE A 3 3.20 51.80 59.13
CA PHE A 3 4.46 51.10 58.96
C PHE A 3 4.75 50.15 60.15
N VAL A 4 5.29 48.95 59.88
CA VAL A 4 6.31 48.39 60.76
C VAL A 4 7.37 47.67 59.92
N SER A 5 8.52 48.23 59.89
CA SER A 5 9.82 47.69 59.50
C SER A 5 10.35 46.83 60.64
N PHE A 6 10.95 45.66 60.35
CA PHE A 6 11.98 45.10 61.22
C PHE A 6 13.10 44.41 60.43
N SER A 7 14.26 44.75 60.84
CA SER A 7 15.59 44.60 60.29
C SER A 7 16.25 43.28 60.67
N SER A 8 17.17 42.83 59.80
CA SER A 8 18.48 42.24 60.12
C SER A 8 18.57 40.85 60.79
N SER A 9 19.16 39.89 60.06
CA SER A 9 20.47 39.35 60.50
C SER A 9 21.05 38.35 59.47
N MET A 10 22.24 38.63 59.12
CA MET A 10 23.20 37.93 58.29
C MET A 10 23.74 36.69 58.98
N ARG A 11 23.60 35.49 58.42
CA ARG A 11 24.48 34.35 58.73
C ARG A 11 24.83 33.60 57.48
N ARG A 12 26.11 33.70 57.09
CA ARG A 12 26.77 32.91 56.07
C ARG A 12 26.85 31.45 56.49
N CYS A 13 26.25 30.54 55.70
CA CYS A 13 26.64 29.14 55.71
C CYS A 13 27.00 28.74 54.29
N VAL A 14 28.27 28.46 54.11
CA VAL A 14 28.83 27.81 52.91
C VAL A 14 28.37 26.36 52.93
N GLY A 15 27.46 26.01 51.99
CA GLY A 15 27.00 24.64 51.77
C GLY A 15 27.33 24.23 50.37
N LEU A 16 28.27 23.31 50.26
CA LEU A 16 28.74 22.67 49.04
C LEU A 16 27.57 21.89 48.40
N SER A 17 26.95 22.46 47.37
CA SER A 17 25.83 21.79 46.64
C SER A 17 26.40 20.86 45.60
N LEU A 18 26.30 19.56 45.85
CA LEU A 18 26.59 18.48 44.91
C LEU A 18 25.51 18.48 43.84
N LEU A 19 25.87 18.89 42.60
CA LEU A 19 24.98 18.94 41.46
C LEU A 19 24.83 17.54 40.88
N CYS A 20 23.82 16.76 41.28
CA CYS A 20 23.42 15.52 40.64
C CYS A 20 22.68 15.83 39.31
N ALA A 21 23.36 15.74 38.17
CA ALA A 21 22.75 15.77 36.87
C ALA A 21 21.99 14.45 36.64
N ALA A 22 20.67 14.48 36.89
CA ALA A 22 19.79 13.38 36.54
C ALA A 22 19.58 13.40 35.02
N PHE A 23 20.25 12.51 34.31
CA PHE A 23 19.93 12.21 32.90
C PHE A 23 18.55 11.52 32.86
N GLY A 24 17.51 12.29 32.55
CA GLY A 24 16.18 11.76 32.30
C GLY A 24 16.20 10.94 30.99
N VAL A 25 16.19 9.62 31.14
CA VAL A 25 15.92 8.71 30.02
C VAL A 25 14.46 8.92 29.64
N HIS A 26 14.21 9.67 28.55
CA HIS A 26 12.90 9.75 27.92
C HIS A 26 12.63 8.41 27.24
N ALA A 27 11.91 7.52 27.90
CA ALA A 27 11.32 6.35 27.27
C ALA A 27 10.28 6.86 26.26
N GLN A 28 10.62 6.81 24.97
CA GLN A 28 9.66 7.04 23.90
C GLN A 28 8.60 5.96 23.99
N ALA A 29 7.36 6.34 24.32
CA ALA A 29 6.23 5.45 24.25
C ALA A 29 6.12 4.91 22.82
N PRO A 30 5.87 3.59 22.62
CA PRO A 30 5.64 3.05 21.30
C PRO A 30 4.48 3.80 20.65
N ALA A 31 4.69 4.30 19.43
CA ALA A 31 3.65 4.97 18.66
C ALA A 31 2.45 4.03 18.53
N ALA A 32 1.26 4.52 18.90
CA ALA A 32 0.03 3.76 18.74
C ALA A 32 -0.13 3.35 17.28
N PRO A 33 -0.57 2.11 16.98
CA PRO A 33 -0.78 1.67 15.61
C PRO A 33 -1.80 2.59 14.95
N VAL A 34 -1.40 3.21 13.82
CA VAL A 34 -2.32 4.02 13.00
C VAL A 34 -3.42 3.11 12.48
N PRO A 35 -4.70 3.43 12.68
CA PRO A 35 -5.78 2.61 12.18
C PRO A 35 -5.68 2.49 10.66
N VAL A 36 -5.67 1.26 10.14
CA VAL A 36 -5.73 1.01 8.69
C VAL A 36 -7.14 1.34 8.23
N VAL A 37 -7.29 2.44 7.52
CA VAL A 37 -8.57 2.84 6.94
C VAL A 37 -8.72 2.09 5.61
N LEU A 38 -9.78 1.28 5.50
CA LEU A 38 -10.03 0.48 4.30
C LEU A 38 -10.64 1.35 3.19
N ASP A 39 -10.22 1.16 1.96
CA ASP A 39 -10.74 1.89 0.79
C ASP A 39 -12.27 1.77 0.66
N ARG A 40 -12.85 0.61 1.00
CA ARG A 40 -14.30 0.38 0.94
C ARG A 40 -15.11 1.36 1.80
N ASP A 41 -14.53 1.87 2.90
CA ASP A 41 -15.19 2.74 3.86
C ASP A 41 -15.01 4.23 3.51
N GLN A 42 -14.23 4.53 2.45
CA GLN A 42 -13.97 5.89 1.99
C GLN A 42 -15.08 6.40 1.06
N PRO A 43 -15.34 7.72 1.04
CA PRO A 43 -16.21 8.32 0.07
C PRO A 43 -15.67 8.14 -1.36
N MET A 44 -16.58 7.92 -2.31
CA MET A 44 -16.28 7.89 -3.73
C MET A 44 -16.49 9.28 -4.33
N ASN A 45 -15.46 9.81 -4.97
CA ASN A 45 -15.53 11.03 -5.76
C ASN A 45 -15.39 10.66 -7.24
N ALA A 46 -16.20 11.28 -8.10
CA ALA A 46 -16.19 11.02 -9.54
C ALA A 46 -16.25 12.33 -10.33
N GLU A 47 -15.42 12.42 -11.36
CA GLU A 47 -15.39 13.48 -12.36
C GLU A 47 -15.57 12.86 -13.74
N ALA A 48 -16.40 13.46 -14.59
CA ALA A 48 -16.68 13.02 -15.96
C ALA A 48 -17.29 14.16 -16.77
N ASP A 49 -17.36 14.01 -18.10
CA ASP A 49 -18.03 14.98 -18.95
C ASP A 49 -19.57 14.86 -18.82
N GLU A 50 -20.09 13.64 -18.55
CA GLU A 50 -21.51 13.34 -18.40
C GLU A 50 -21.74 12.31 -17.27
N LEU A 51 -22.81 12.51 -16.47
CA LEU A 51 -23.32 11.56 -15.49
C LEU A 51 -24.79 11.24 -15.76
N ARG A 52 -25.11 9.96 -15.85
CA ARG A 52 -26.48 9.45 -15.81
C ARG A 52 -26.66 8.57 -14.57
N TYR A 53 -27.65 8.90 -13.74
CA TYR A 53 -28.05 8.12 -12.57
C TYR A 53 -29.38 7.40 -12.80
N ASP A 54 -29.44 6.10 -12.50
CA ASP A 54 -30.64 5.28 -12.49
C ASP A 54 -30.93 4.85 -11.05
N ASP A 55 -31.91 5.50 -10.43
CA ASP A 55 -32.27 5.24 -9.03
C ASP A 55 -32.90 3.88 -8.81
N VAL A 56 -33.59 3.34 -9.79
CA VAL A 56 -34.24 2.01 -9.70
C VAL A 56 -33.18 0.90 -9.69
N ARG A 57 -32.17 1.02 -10.55
CA ARG A 57 -31.07 0.05 -10.67
C ARG A 57 -29.90 0.36 -9.74
N LYS A 58 -29.93 1.49 -9.02
CA LYS A 58 -28.82 2.01 -8.19
C LYS A 58 -27.50 2.03 -8.98
N THR A 59 -27.58 2.53 -10.22
CA THR A 59 -26.48 2.51 -11.18
C THR A 59 -26.14 3.93 -11.60
N ASN A 60 -24.85 4.27 -11.52
CA ASN A 60 -24.27 5.50 -12.04
C ASN A 60 -23.49 5.17 -13.30
N VAL A 61 -23.71 5.88 -14.38
CA VAL A 61 -22.94 5.78 -15.63
C VAL A 61 -22.27 7.11 -15.89
N PHE A 62 -20.96 7.09 -15.85
CA PHE A 62 -20.09 8.23 -16.17
C PHE A 62 -19.53 8.05 -17.58
N THR A 63 -19.49 9.13 -18.38
CA THR A 63 -18.98 9.09 -19.75
C THR A 63 -18.09 10.29 -20.03
N GLY A 64 -17.00 10.09 -20.76
CA GLY A 64 -16.03 11.09 -21.15
C GLY A 64 -15.06 11.46 -20.04
N ASN A 65 -13.75 11.28 -20.26
CA ASN A 65 -12.66 11.66 -19.37
C ASN A 65 -12.87 11.26 -17.88
N VAL A 66 -13.43 10.09 -17.64
CA VAL A 66 -13.85 9.67 -16.29
C VAL A 66 -12.66 9.46 -15.39
N VAL A 67 -12.71 10.06 -14.21
CA VAL A 67 -11.78 9.84 -13.09
C VAL A 67 -12.59 9.58 -11.82
N ILE A 68 -12.40 8.43 -11.20
CA ILE A 68 -13.04 8.07 -9.92
C ILE A 68 -11.95 7.81 -8.89
N THR A 69 -12.13 8.37 -7.70
CA THR A 69 -11.25 8.14 -6.55
C THR A 69 -12.04 7.65 -5.35
N LYS A 70 -11.49 6.66 -4.63
CA LYS A 70 -12.07 6.14 -3.39
C LYS A 70 -10.94 5.62 -2.48
N GLY A 71 -10.60 6.36 -1.44
CA GLY A 71 -9.41 6.07 -0.64
C GLY A 71 -8.16 6.08 -1.49
N THR A 72 -7.47 4.93 -1.58
CA THR A 72 -6.29 4.75 -2.43
C THR A 72 -6.62 4.32 -3.86
N ILE A 73 -7.88 3.92 -4.11
CA ILE A 73 -8.31 3.47 -5.44
C ILE A 73 -8.44 4.66 -6.37
N VAL A 74 -7.84 4.53 -7.56
CA VAL A 74 -8.00 5.47 -8.69
C VAL A 74 -8.42 4.66 -9.91
N ILE A 75 -9.53 5.06 -10.52
CA ILE A 75 -10.07 4.48 -11.76
C ILE A 75 -10.12 5.56 -12.82
N ARG A 76 -9.72 5.23 -14.05
CA ARG A 76 -9.87 6.10 -15.22
C ARG A 76 -10.38 5.31 -16.41
N GLY A 77 -11.25 5.92 -17.21
CA GLY A 77 -11.80 5.31 -18.40
C GLY A 77 -12.53 6.31 -19.28
N HIS A 78 -13.02 5.84 -20.41
CA HIS A 78 -13.93 6.63 -21.25
C HIS A 78 -15.37 6.49 -20.78
N ARG A 79 -15.77 5.29 -20.34
CA ARG A 79 -17.05 5.01 -19.72
C ARG A 79 -16.84 4.18 -18.45
N VAL A 80 -17.47 4.60 -17.39
CA VAL A 80 -17.46 3.86 -16.12
C VAL A 80 -18.90 3.70 -15.62
N GLU A 81 -19.28 2.46 -15.39
CA GLU A 81 -20.55 2.12 -14.76
C GLU A 81 -20.31 1.61 -13.34
N VAL A 82 -20.95 2.23 -12.36
CA VAL A 82 -20.86 1.81 -10.96
C VAL A 82 -22.26 1.46 -10.47
N ARG A 83 -22.43 0.21 -10.06
CA ARG A 83 -23.66 -0.28 -9.41
C ARG A 83 -23.39 -0.58 -7.95
N GLN A 84 -24.34 -0.27 -7.08
CA GLN A 84 -24.31 -0.62 -5.67
C GLN A 84 -25.41 -1.62 -5.35
N ASP A 85 -25.09 -2.66 -4.58
CA ASP A 85 -26.09 -3.60 -4.07
C ASP A 85 -26.70 -3.14 -2.74
N ALA A 86 -27.68 -3.90 -2.23
CA ALA A 86 -28.37 -3.58 -0.98
C ALA A 86 -27.46 -3.69 0.27
N ALA A 87 -26.35 -4.39 0.18
CA ALA A 87 -25.35 -4.52 1.23
C ALA A 87 -24.29 -3.39 1.19
N GLY A 88 -24.37 -2.48 0.20
CA GLY A 88 -23.42 -1.40 0.00
C GLY A 88 -22.20 -1.77 -0.82
N ASN A 89 -22.11 -3.01 -1.32
CA ASN A 89 -21.01 -3.41 -2.18
C ASN A 89 -21.10 -2.71 -3.54
N GLN A 90 -19.94 -2.37 -4.10
CA GLN A 90 -19.82 -1.66 -5.36
C GLN A 90 -19.26 -2.57 -6.45
N PHE A 91 -19.89 -2.54 -7.59
CA PHE A 91 -19.47 -3.25 -8.79
C PHE A 91 -19.22 -2.22 -9.89
N GLY A 92 -18.02 -2.24 -10.44
CA GLY A 92 -17.59 -1.29 -11.46
C GLY A 92 -17.28 -1.98 -12.77
N VAL A 93 -17.67 -1.35 -13.88
CA VAL A 93 -17.26 -1.71 -15.22
C VAL A 93 -16.60 -0.49 -15.82
N ILE A 94 -15.32 -0.61 -16.18
CA ILE A 94 -14.51 0.46 -16.73
C ILE A 94 -14.15 0.08 -18.17
N GLU A 95 -14.48 0.93 -19.11
CA GLU A 95 -14.25 0.72 -20.53
C GLU A 95 -13.26 1.76 -21.09
N SER A 96 -12.35 1.26 -21.93
CA SER A 96 -11.42 2.10 -22.68
C SER A 96 -12.16 2.94 -23.71
N GLY A 97 -11.51 3.99 -24.17
CA GLY A 97 -11.96 4.83 -25.27
C GLY A 97 -10.91 4.92 -26.39
N PRO A 98 -11.18 5.73 -27.41
CA PRO A 98 -10.26 5.86 -28.55
C PRO A 98 -8.87 6.39 -28.17
N LYS A 99 -8.76 7.13 -27.07
CA LYS A 99 -7.52 7.83 -26.66
C LYS A 99 -6.81 7.17 -25.48
N HIS A 100 -7.52 6.43 -24.63
CA HIS A 100 -7.01 5.92 -23.37
C HIS A 100 -7.54 4.53 -23.09
N THR A 101 -6.70 3.67 -22.51
CA THR A 101 -7.10 2.38 -21.93
C THR A 101 -7.91 2.60 -20.66
N ALA A 102 -8.70 1.61 -20.25
CA ALA A 102 -9.21 1.55 -18.91
C ALA A 102 -8.04 1.36 -17.94
N PHE A 103 -8.06 2.09 -16.82
CA PHE A 103 -6.98 2.12 -15.84
C PHE A 103 -7.54 1.92 -14.43
N PHE A 104 -6.83 1.16 -13.62
CA PHE A 104 -7.09 0.92 -12.21
C PHE A 104 -5.78 1.03 -11.43
N ARG A 105 -5.83 1.65 -10.25
CA ARG A 105 -4.72 1.68 -9.29
C ARG A 105 -5.27 1.53 -7.88
N GLN A 106 -4.56 0.79 -7.02
CA GLN A 106 -4.87 0.62 -5.60
C GLN A 106 -3.60 0.36 -4.81
N GLN A 107 -3.51 0.92 -3.59
CA GLN A 107 -2.44 0.57 -2.66
C GLN A 107 -2.73 -0.78 -2.01
N ARG A 108 -1.72 -1.62 -1.87
CA ARG A 108 -1.81 -2.88 -1.11
C ARG A 108 -1.89 -2.56 0.39
N GLN A 109 -2.81 -3.22 1.07
CA GLN A 109 -3.04 -2.96 2.49
C GLN A 109 -1.79 -3.24 3.33
N GLY A 110 -1.43 -2.26 4.18
CA GLY A 110 -0.30 -2.39 5.09
C GLY A 110 1.09 -2.32 4.44
N LEU A 111 1.16 -2.10 3.12
CA LEU A 111 2.40 -2.04 2.37
C LEU A 111 2.56 -0.72 1.63
N ASN A 112 3.82 -0.28 1.43
CA ASN A 112 4.12 0.85 0.54
C ASN A 112 4.28 0.35 -0.91
N GLU A 113 3.28 -0.41 -1.36
CA GLU A 113 3.22 -0.98 -2.69
C GLU A 113 1.89 -0.67 -3.35
N TRP A 114 1.92 -0.57 -4.67
CA TRP A 114 0.75 -0.26 -5.48
C TRP A 114 0.56 -1.33 -6.55
N ILE A 115 -0.70 -1.63 -6.83
CA ILE A 115 -1.11 -2.40 -8.01
C ILE A 115 -1.68 -1.42 -9.01
N GLU A 116 -1.20 -1.47 -10.24
CA GLU A 116 -1.76 -0.76 -11.40
C GLU A 116 -2.18 -1.75 -12.46
N GLY A 117 -3.31 -1.48 -13.10
CA GLY A 117 -3.85 -2.30 -14.17
C GLY A 117 -4.33 -1.45 -15.35
N GLU A 118 -4.05 -1.90 -16.56
CA GLU A 118 -4.53 -1.31 -17.82
C GLU A 118 -5.12 -2.40 -18.69
N ALA A 119 -6.25 -2.12 -19.35
CA ALA A 119 -6.90 -3.05 -20.27
C ALA A 119 -7.89 -2.34 -21.20
N VAL A 120 -8.50 -3.07 -22.13
CA VAL A 120 -9.66 -2.59 -22.89
C VAL A 120 -10.88 -2.46 -21.97
N ARG A 121 -11.02 -3.41 -21.04
CA ARG A 121 -12.10 -3.43 -20.04
C ARG A 121 -11.55 -3.90 -18.68
N ILE A 122 -12.04 -3.27 -17.62
CA ILE A 122 -11.77 -3.69 -16.25
C ILE A 122 -13.11 -3.88 -15.53
N ASP A 123 -13.28 -5.03 -14.89
CA ASP A 123 -14.40 -5.33 -14.02
C ASP A 123 -13.91 -5.35 -12.57
N TYR A 124 -14.58 -4.58 -11.71
CA TYR A 124 -14.27 -4.42 -10.28
C TYR A 124 -15.42 -4.95 -9.42
N ASP A 125 -15.10 -5.77 -8.44
CA ASP A 125 -16.04 -6.32 -7.45
C ASP A 125 -15.49 -6.08 -6.04
N SER A 126 -16.10 -5.12 -5.31
CA SER A 126 -15.65 -4.78 -3.95
C SER A 126 -16.03 -5.84 -2.92
N ALA A 127 -17.06 -6.65 -3.17
CA ALA A 127 -17.48 -7.70 -2.24
C ALA A 127 -16.45 -8.85 -2.20
N ALA A 128 -16.02 -9.27 -3.38
CA ALA A 128 -15.03 -10.33 -3.54
C ALA A 128 -13.58 -9.83 -3.48
N GLY A 129 -13.36 -8.51 -3.56
CA GLY A 129 -12.03 -7.90 -3.70
C GLY A 129 -11.37 -8.23 -5.05
N ASN A 130 -12.16 -8.49 -6.08
CA ASN A 130 -11.67 -8.91 -7.38
C ASN A 130 -11.58 -7.76 -8.38
N VAL A 131 -10.49 -7.77 -9.16
CA VAL A 131 -10.28 -6.90 -10.33
C VAL A 131 -9.94 -7.81 -11.50
N VAL A 132 -10.72 -7.73 -12.59
CA VAL A 132 -10.51 -8.51 -13.82
C VAL A 132 -10.23 -7.56 -14.97
N LEU A 133 -9.05 -7.67 -15.54
CA LEU A 133 -8.59 -6.91 -16.70
C LEU A 133 -8.76 -7.78 -17.94
N THR A 134 -9.42 -7.28 -18.96
CA THR A 134 -9.71 -8.02 -20.20
C THR A 134 -9.32 -7.21 -21.43
N GLY A 135 -8.62 -7.85 -22.37
CA GLY A 135 -8.15 -7.26 -23.62
C GLY A 135 -6.84 -6.49 -23.44
N GLN A 136 -5.73 -7.03 -23.96
CA GLN A 136 -4.39 -6.44 -23.88
C GLN A 136 -4.00 -6.07 -22.45
N ALA A 137 -4.38 -6.92 -21.49
CA ALA A 137 -4.23 -6.65 -20.07
C ALA A 137 -2.76 -6.54 -19.66
N VAL A 138 -2.47 -5.48 -18.91
CA VAL A 138 -1.17 -5.24 -18.26
C VAL A 138 -1.44 -4.97 -16.80
N MET A 139 -0.68 -5.62 -15.92
CA MET A 139 -0.72 -5.35 -14.49
C MET A 139 0.69 -5.16 -13.98
N ARG A 140 0.89 -4.14 -13.15
CA ARG A 140 2.17 -3.79 -12.55
C ARG A 140 2.05 -3.75 -11.03
N ARG A 141 3.08 -4.22 -10.37
CA ARG A 141 3.31 -3.95 -8.95
C ARG A 141 4.41 -2.91 -8.85
N LEU A 142 4.13 -1.84 -8.09
CA LEU A 142 5.10 -0.78 -7.85
C LEU A 142 5.48 -0.75 -6.38
N LYS A 143 6.76 -0.48 -6.11
CA LYS A 143 7.28 -0.15 -4.78
C LYS A 143 7.66 1.34 -4.80
N GLY A 144 6.90 2.15 -4.09
CA GLY A 144 6.93 3.59 -4.30
C GLY A 144 6.50 3.95 -5.73
N ASN A 145 7.40 4.57 -6.50
CA ASN A 145 7.16 4.94 -7.91
C ASN A 145 7.87 4.01 -8.92
N GLN A 146 8.55 2.96 -8.45
CA GLN A 146 9.28 2.04 -9.33
C GLN A 146 8.46 0.79 -9.60
N VAL A 147 8.37 0.41 -10.88
CA VAL A 147 7.78 -0.87 -11.29
C VAL A 147 8.70 -1.99 -10.84
N ASN A 148 8.18 -2.85 -9.97
CA ASN A 148 8.88 -4.02 -9.46
C ASN A 148 8.57 -5.25 -10.31
N ASP A 149 7.30 -5.47 -10.61
CA ASP A 149 6.84 -6.60 -11.43
C ASP A 149 5.87 -6.12 -12.48
N GLU A 150 5.88 -6.78 -13.64
CA GLU A 150 4.91 -6.55 -14.71
C GLU A 150 4.42 -7.87 -15.31
N SER A 151 3.11 -8.01 -15.42
CA SER A 151 2.43 -9.14 -16.06
C SER A 151 1.63 -8.65 -17.27
N ARG A 152 1.68 -9.39 -18.37
CA ARG A 152 0.92 -9.11 -19.59
C ARG A 152 0.19 -10.35 -20.10
N GLY A 153 -1.06 -10.18 -20.52
CA GLY A 153 -1.88 -11.27 -21.08
C GLY A 153 -3.15 -10.75 -21.73
N GLU A 154 -4.03 -11.64 -22.09
CA GLU A 154 -5.37 -11.28 -22.59
C GLU A 154 -6.32 -11.01 -21.43
N VAL A 155 -6.22 -11.83 -20.37
CA VAL A 155 -7.01 -11.65 -19.15
C VAL A 155 -6.09 -11.77 -17.95
N ILE A 156 -6.17 -10.79 -17.05
CA ILE A 156 -5.51 -10.82 -15.74
C ILE A 156 -6.58 -10.65 -14.68
N SER A 157 -6.64 -11.56 -13.72
CA SER A 157 -7.45 -11.40 -12.52
C SER A 157 -6.56 -11.22 -11.30
N TYR A 158 -6.92 -10.28 -10.46
CA TYR A 158 -6.27 -9.98 -9.19
C TYR A 158 -7.30 -10.00 -8.07
N ASN A 159 -6.97 -10.65 -6.95
CA ASN A 159 -7.78 -10.62 -5.74
C ASN A 159 -7.01 -9.86 -4.65
N SER A 160 -7.54 -8.72 -4.23
CA SER A 160 -6.90 -7.85 -3.22
C SER A 160 -6.97 -8.41 -1.79
N ASN A 161 -7.85 -9.40 -1.52
CA ASN A 161 -7.94 -10.02 -0.20
C ASN A 161 -6.89 -11.12 0.00
N THR A 162 -6.50 -11.80 -1.09
CA THR A 162 -5.55 -12.93 -1.08
C THR A 162 -4.22 -12.61 -1.75
N ASP A 163 -4.11 -11.43 -2.40
CA ASP A 163 -2.96 -11.04 -3.25
C ASP A 163 -2.66 -12.03 -4.39
N GLU A 164 -3.65 -12.79 -4.82
CA GLU A 164 -3.51 -13.79 -5.87
C GLU A 164 -3.68 -13.17 -7.26
N PHE A 165 -2.76 -13.51 -8.16
CA PHE A 165 -2.80 -13.14 -9.57
C PHE A 165 -2.98 -14.37 -10.46
N LYS A 166 -3.85 -14.25 -11.47
CA LYS A 166 -4.00 -15.24 -12.53
C LYS A 166 -3.88 -14.54 -13.87
N VAL A 167 -2.98 -15.01 -14.73
CA VAL A 167 -2.75 -14.43 -16.06
C VAL A 167 -3.07 -15.49 -17.11
N ARG A 168 -3.89 -15.13 -18.10
CA ARG A 168 -4.21 -15.98 -19.25
C ARG A 168 -3.87 -15.26 -20.54
N GLY A 169 -3.28 -16.01 -21.49
CA GLY A 169 -3.10 -15.56 -22.87
C GLY A 169 -4.40 -15.64 -23.66
N ALA A 170 -4.43 -15.07 -24.85
CA ALA A 170 -5.56 -15.19 -25.75
C ALA A 170 -5.83 -16.65 -26.10
N ALA A 171 -7.11 -17.02 -26.18
CA ALA A 171 -7.50 -18.35 -26.63
C ALA A 171 -7.07 -18.56 -28.09
N ALA A 172 -6.71 -19.80 -28.46
CA ALA A 172 -6.47 -20.17 -29.83
C ALA A 172 -7.74 -19.93 -30.67
N LYS A 173 -7.57 -19.35 -31.84
CA LYS A 173 -8.61 -19.25 -32.88
C LYS A 173 -8.20 -20.13 -34.08
N ALA A 174 -9.15 -20.46 -34.93
CA ALA A 174 -8.90 -21.33 -36.11
C ALA A 174 -7.70 -20.90 -36.98
N THR A 175 -7.38 -19.59 -36.98
CA THR A 175 -6.32 -18.98 -37.78
C THR A 175 -5.20 -18.34 -36.98
N THR A 176 -5.27 -18.40 -35.64
CA THR A 176 -4.31 -17.70 -34.75
C THR A 176 -3.88 -18.60 -33.59
N PRO A 177 -2.57 -18.82 -33.38
CA PRO A 177 -2.09 -19.58 -32.23
C PRO A 177 -2.52 -18.93 -30.91
N PRO A 178 -2.54 -19.70 -29.78
CA PRO A 178 -2.86 -19.15 -28.49
C PRO A 178 -1.86 -18.05 -28.12
N GLY A 179 -2.38 -16.98 -27.55
CA GLY A 179 -1.55 -15.89 -27.02
C GLY A 179 -0.70 -16.36 -25.83
N ARG A 180 0.50 -15.81 -25.72
CA ARG A 180 1.42 -16.10 -24.61
C ARG A 180 1.27 -15.06 -23.52
N VAL A 181 1.46 -15.49 -22.26
CA VAL A 181 1.63 -14.58 -21.12
C VAL A 181 3.09 -14.16 -21.02
N ARG A 182 3.33 -12.96 -20.50
CA ARG A 182 4.66 -12.46 -20.17
C ARG A 182 4.67 -12.01 -18.72
N LEU A 183 5.76 -12.34 -18.03
CA LEU A 183 5.99 -11.94 -16.64
C LEU A 183 7.41 -11.42 -16.52
N MET A 184 7.58 -10.26 -15.94
CA MET A 184 8.83 -9.68 -15.50
C MET A 184 8.80 -9.60 -13.96
N LEU A 185 9.78 -10.20 -13.32
CA LEU A 185 9.96 -10.12 -11.86
C LEU A 185 11.30 -9.46 -11.59
N THR A 186 11.29 -8.47 -10.71
CA THR A 186 12.52 -7.86 -10.21
C THR A 186 12.94 -8.61 -8.95
N PRO A 187 14.17 -9.15 -8.86
CA PRO A 187 14.66 -9.79 -7.65
C PRO A 187 14.63 -8.79 -6.49
N GLU A 188 14.10 -9.20 -5.34
CA GLU A 188 14.25 -8.40 -4.14
C GLU A 188 15.75 -8.32 -3.78
N PRO A 189 16.27 -7.13 -3.42
CA PRO A 189 17.62 -7.02 -2.91
C PRO A 189 17.73 -7.94 -1.69
N THR A 190 18.48 -9.01 -1.81
CA THR A 190 18.87 -9.81 -0.64
C THR A 190 19.61 -8.86 0.28
N GLN A 191 19.00 -8.49 1.41
CA GLN A 191 19.77 -7.88 2.47
C GLN A 191 20.91 -8.86 2.77
N PRO A 192 22.18 -8.46 2.65
CA PRO A 192 23.25 -9.30 3.12
C PRO A 192 22.94 -9.57 4.60
N SER A 193 22.59 -10.81 4.91
CA SER A 193 22.53 -11.25 6.29
C SER A 193 23.89 -10.93 6.84
N GLY A 194 23.97 -9.88 7.65
CA GLY A 194 25.19 -9.48 8.32
C GLY A 194 25.59 -10.59 9.29
N VAL A 195 26.20 -11.60 8.75
CA VAL A 195 27.02 -12.51 9.54
C VAL A 195 28.25 -11.68 9.89
N ALA A 196 28.16 -10.92 10.96
CA ALA A 196 29.32 -10.45 11.67
C ALA A 196 29.99 -11.70 12.26
N SER A 197 30.68 -12.44 11.40
CA SER A 197 31.70 -13.37 11.82
C SER A 197 32.90 -12.53 12.26
N GLY A 198 32.78 -11.98 13.47
CA GLY A 198 33.99 -11.57 14.17
C GLY A 198 34.90 -12.78 14.28
N PRO A 199 36.22 -12.62 14.14
CA PRO A 199 37.14 -13.73 14.29
C PRO A 199 36.90 -14.39 15.65
N ALA A 200 36.55 -15.69 15.65
CA ALA A 200 36.38 -16.45 16.85
C ALA A 200 37.72 -16.42 17.62
N ALA A 201 37.74 -15.73 18.75
CA ALA A 201 38.91 -15.75 19.63
C ALA A 201 39.07 -17.18 20.17
N LEU A 202 40.05 -17.89 19.65
CA LEU A 202 40.46 -19.20 20.14
C LEU A 202 40.96 -19.01 21.57
N LYS A 203 40.25 -19.56 22.55
CA LYS A 203 40.74 -19.64 23.94
C LYS A 203 41.90 -20.65 23.95
N PRO A 204 43.09 -20.30 24.46
CA PRO A 204 44.17 -21.25 24.59
C PRO A 204 43.75 -22.37 25.57
N SER A 205 43.86 -23.61 25.11
CA SER A 205 43.64 -24.79 25.96
C SER A 205 44.81 -24.93 26.94
N THR A 206 44.53 -24.78 28.23
CA THR A 206 45.49 -24.95 29.34
C THR A 206 45.50 -26.39 29.88
N GLN A 207 45.22 -27.36 29.05
CA GLN A 207 45.21 -28.79 29.47
C GLN A 207 46.24 -29.58 28.63
N LEU A 208 47.53 -29.36 28.88
CA LEU A 208 48.59 -30.31 28.53
C LEU A 208 49.72 -30.13 29.52
N ASN A 209 49.56 -30.76 30.69
CA ASN A 209 50.70 -31.33 31.43
C ASN A 209 50.18 -31.99 32.71
N LYS A 210 49.95 -33.31 32.66
CA LYS A 210 50.17 -34.19 33.81
C LYS A 210 50.18 -35.63 33.30
N GLN A 211 51.42 -36.14 33.14
CA GLN A 211 51.64 -37.57 33.22
C GLN A 211 52.95 -37.79 33.94
N PRO A 212 52.99 -38.81 34.83
CA PRO A 212 54.05 -39.06 35.76
C PRO A 212 55.28 -39.67 35.11
#